data_0b046b0eedb6d0e5cff035febe816e42
#
_entry.id   0b046b0eedb6d0e5cff035febe816e42
#
_cell.length_a   1.000
_cell.length_b   1.000
_cell.length_c   1.000
_cell.angle_alpha   90.00
_cell.angle_beta   90.00
_cell.angle_gamma   90.00
#
_symmetry.space_group_name_H-M   'P 1'
#
loop_
_entity.id
_entity.type
_entity.pdbx_description
1 polymer ?
#
loop_
_entity_poly.entity_id
_entity_poly.type
_entity_poly.pdbx_seq_one_letter_code
_entity_poly.pdbx_strand_id
1 'polypeptide(L)'
;MPAERLLLKPAAWYAQNDVMLRTGVRAEALDLEAREVRLEGGEAVTYDALALCTGARPRWLPEAIGGALPGVYAMRDLADADALAGELREGARALVIGGGYIGLEAAAVLASRGAEATLVEAADRILGRVASGETATWFADLHRGKGVTVIEGAALARLEAGENGRLGAAVLENGQRIEADFAVVGIGVIPNGELAEAAGIETVRGAIRVDARGRTSAQGVFADGDCTILPWRGREIRLESVQNAIDQAEAVAMEMLGRGEDYDPVPWFWSDQYDVKLQIAGLGADWDRVVERKGTREGAVSHWYFRDGALIAVDAMNDPRAYMTGKRWLEAGRSPDADALADPEADLKTL
;
A
#
# COMPACT_ATOMS: atom_id res chain seq x y z
N MET A 1 14.81 12.48 8.46
CA MET A 1 14.51 13.36 7.30
C MET A 1 13.72 14.55 7.84
N PRO A 2 13.96 15.82 7.43
CA PRO A 2 13.15 16.95 7.87
C PRO A 2 11.69 16.81 7.46
N ALA A 3 10.74 17.19 8.33
CA ALA A 3 9.30 17.05 8.08
C ALA A 3 8.82 17.80 6.81
N GLU A 4 9.48 18.92 6.49
CA GLU A 4 9.17 19.73 5.31
C GLU A 4 9.33 18.96 3.98
N ARG A 5 10.17 17.91 3.96
CA ARG A 5 10.33 17.05 2.78
C ARG A 5 9.17 16.08 2.55
N LEU A 6 8.26 15.95 3.52
CA LEU A 6 7.04 15.16 3.41
C LEU A 6 5.88 15.98 2.85
N LEU A 7 6.01 17.30 2.79
CA LEU A 7 4.96 18.16 2.25
C LEU A 7 4.83 17.99 0.73
N LEU A 8 3.63 17.79 0.25
CA LEU A 8 3.32 17.74 -1.18
C LEU A 8 3.69 19.07 -1.85
N LYS A 9 3.31 20.18 -1.21
CA LYS A 9 3.67 21.56 -1.58
C LYS A 9 3.92 22.37 -0.31
N PRO A 10 4.82 23.36 -0.33
CA PRO A 10 4.98 24.28 0.78
C PRO A 10 3.72 25.14 0.97
N ALA A 11 3.44 25.58 2.20
CA ALA A 11 2.23 26.35 2.52
C ALA A 11 2.04 27.61 1.63
N ALA A 12 3.12 28.31 1.28
CA ALA A 12 3.08 29.47 0.40
C ALA A 12 2.56 29.16 -1.01
N TRP A 13 2.76 27.93 -1.48
CA TRP A 13 2.30 27.53 -2.81
C TRP A 13 0.77 27.56 -2.91
N TYR A 14 0.07 27.11 -1.87
CA TYR A 14 -1.40 27.10 -1.86
C TYR A 14 -1.96 28.51 -1.97
N ALA A 15 -1.43 29.45 -1.18
CA ALA A 15 -1.87 30.86 -1.24
C ALA A 15 -1.54 31.54 -2.58
N GLN A 16 -0.39 31.20 -3.21
CA GLN A 16 0.01 31.75 -4.51
C GLN A 16 -0.82 31.21 -5.68
N ASN A 17 -1.51 30.11 -5.49
CA ASN A 17 -2.34 29.44 -6.52
C ASN A 17 -3.84 29.49 -6.20
N ASP A 18 -4.26 30.41 -5.31
CA ASP A 18 -5.66 30.59 -4.91
C ASP A 18 -6.32 29.32 -4.35
N VAL A 19 -5.52 28.47 -3.71
CA VAL A 19 -6.00 27.25 -3.04
C VAL A 19 -6.14 27.53 -1.54
N MET A 20 -7.37 27.50 -1.04
CA MET A 20 -7.64 27.61 0.39
C MET A 20 -7.37 26.26 1.07
N LEU A 21 -6.22 26.15 1.74
CA LEU A 21 -5.88 24.98 2.54
C LEU A 21 -6.37 25.17 3.97
N ARG A 22 -7.22 24.25 4.44
CA ARG A 22 -7.74 24.21 5.81
C ARG A 22 -7.25 22.94 6.51
N THR A 23 -6.34 23.09 7.45
CA THR A 23 -5.79 22.00 8.26
C THR A 23 -6.39 21.98 9.66
N GLY A 24 -6.38 20.80 10.31
CA GLY A 24 -6.93 20.65 11.67
C GLY A 24 -8.45 20.72 11.73
N VAL A 25 -9.15 20.54 10.60
CA VAL A 25 -10.60 20.56 10.49
C VAL A 25 -11.09 19.27 9.86
N ARG A 26 -12.06 18.62 10.49
CA ARG A 26 -12.69 17.38 10.00
C ARG A 26 -13.98 17.68 9.25
N ALA A 27 -14.16 17.04 8.10
CA ALA A 27 -15.46 16.93 7.44
C ALA A 27 -16.27 15.81 8.13
N GLU A 28 -17.47 16.13 8.61
CA GLU A 28 -18.31 15.21 9.39
C GLU A 28 -19.51 14.68 8.62
N ALA A 29 -20.05 15.47 7.68
CA ALA A 29 -21.20 15.06 6.89
C ALA A 29 -21.23 15.73 5.52
N LEU A 30 -21.93 15.10 4.57
CA LEU A 30 -22.25 15.68 3.26
C LEU A 30 -23.75 15.89 3.17
N ASP A 31 -24.17 17.07 2.73
CA ASP A 31 -25.54 17.37 2.33
C ASP A 31 -25.55 17.46 0.79
N LEU A 32 -25.97 16.38 0.14
CA LEU A 32 -25.94 16.28 -1.33
C LEU A 32 -26.99 17.16 -2.00
N GLU A 33 -28.11 17.45 -1.32
CA GLU A 33 -29.17 18.30 -1.83
C GLU A 33 -28.78 19.78 -1.75
N ALA A 34 -28.26 20.21 -0.59
CA ALA A 34 -27.74 21.55 -0.38
C ALA A 34 -26.39 21.81 -1.06
N ARG A 35 -25.68 20.75 -1.47
CA ARG A 35 -24.29 20.77 -1.92
C ARG A 35 -23.34 21.39 -0.90
N GLU A 36 -23.38 20.85 0.31
CA GLU A 36 -22.59 21.34 1.43
C GLU A 36 -21.77 20.22 2.06
N VAL A 37 -20.56 20.55 2.47
CA VAL A 37 -19.73 19.75 3.37
C VAL A 37 -19.82 20.35 4.76
N ARG A 38 -20.33 19.62 5.74
CA ARG A 38 -20.38 20.04 7.13
C ARG A 38 -19.08 19.70 7.83
N LEU A 39 -18.51 20.69 8.48
CA LEU A 39 -17.25 20.60 9.19
C LEU A 39 -17.49 20.46 10.71
N GLU A 40 -16.51 19.90 11.39
CA GLU A 40 -16.43 19.91 12.84
C GLU A 40 -16.60 21.34 13.36
N GLY A 41 -17.47 21.51 14.38
CA GLY A 41 -17.83 22.83 14.89
C GLY A 41 -19.00 23.50 14.16
N GLY A 42 -19.63 22.83 13.18
CA GLY A 42 -20.92 23.23 12.60
C GLY A 42 -20.85 24.19 11.40
N GLU A 43 -19.67 24.57 10.95
CA GLU A 43 -19.52 25.35 9.70
C GLU A 43 -19.87 24.46 8.50
N ALA A 44 -20.47 25.05 7.47
CA ALA A 44 -20.75 24.40 6.19
C ALA A 44 -19.98 25.11 5.06
N VAL A 45 -19.43 24.29 4.15
CA VAL A 45 -18.74 24.75 2.94
C VAL A 45 -19.52 24.27 1.73
N THR A 46 -20.02 25.21 0.92
CA THR A 46 -20.72 24.91 -0.34
C THR A 46 -19.75 24.53 -1.45
N TYR A 47 -20.18 23.70 -2.40
CA TYR A 47 -19.38 23.30 -3.55
C TYR A 47 -20.20 23.24 -4.84
N ASP A 48 -19.54 23.51 -5.96
CA ASP A 48 -20.04 23.22 -7.31
C ASP A 48 -19.67 21.78 -7.73
N ALA A 49 -18.47 21.34 -7.35
CA ALA A 49 -17.97 20.00 -7.50
C ALA A 49 -17.16 19.59 -6.26
N LEU A 50 -17.28 18.34 -5.83
CA LEU A 50 -16.63 17.80 -4.63
C LEU A 50 -15.79 16.58 -5.00
N ALA A 51 -14.52 16.53 -4.61
CA ALA A 51 -13.67 15.33 -4.66
C ALA A 51 -13.44 14.79 -3.25
N LEU A 52 -13.73 13.51 -3.04
CA LEU A 52 -13.50 12.77 -1.81
C LEU A 52 -12.16 12.02 -1.91
N CYS A 53 -11.12 12.55 -1.28
CA CYS A 53 -9.76 12.01 -1.26
C CYS A 53 -9.42 11.52 0.15
N THR A 54 -10.33 10.79 0.78
CA THR A 54 -10.28 10.43 2.21
C THR A 54 -9.28 9.32 2.53
N GLY A 55 -8.72 8.67 1.51
CA GLY A 55 -7.66 7.67 1.65
C GLY A 55 -8.09 6.42 2.40
N ALA A 56 -7.16 5.83 3.12
CA ALA A 56 -7.37 4.61 3.91
C ALA A 56 -6.65 4.72 5.26
N ARG A 57 -7.10 3.94 6.24
CA ARG A 57 -6.47 3.80 7.56
C ARG A 57 -5.96 2.38 7.77
N PRO A 58 -4.96 2.17 8.64
CA PRO A 58 -4.49 0.83 8.99
C PRO A 58 -5.62 -0.01 9.58
N ARG A 59 -5.64 -1.28 9.22
CA ARG A 59 -6.43 -2.27 9.92
C ARG A 59 -5.76 -2.57 11.27
N TRP A 60 -6.54 -2.45 12.33
CA TRP A 60 -6.06 -2.66 13.69
C TRP A 60 -6.40 -4.05 14.21
N LEU A 61 -5.61 -4.53 15.17
CA LEU A 61 -5.95 -5.76 15.90
C LEU A 61 -7.11 -5.50 16.86
N PRO A 62 -8.03 -6.47 17.06
CA PRO A 62 -9.07 -6.35 18.06
C PRO A 62 -8.52 -6.16 19.48
N GLU A 63 -9.17 -5.32 20.29
CA GLU A 63 -8.80 -5.11 21.69
C GLU A 63 -8.81 -6.43 22.48
N ALA A 64 -9.78 -7.32 22.18
CA ALA A 64 -9.94 -8.61 22.84
C ALA A 64 -8.71 -9.53 22.75
N ILE A 65 -7.84 -9.30 21.77
CA ILE A 65 -6.58 -10.04 21.61
C ILE A 65 -5.36 -9.19 21.96
N GLY A 66 -5.53 -8.06 22.65
CA GLY A 66 -4.45 -7.19 23.09
C GLY A 66 -4.05 -6.10 22.10
N GLY A 67 -4.87 -5.83 21.09
CA GLY A 67 -4.58 -4.78 20.09
C GLY A 67 -4.45 -3.37 20.66
N ALA A 68 -5.05 -3.10 21.82
CA ALA A 68 -4.99 -1.80 22.49
C ALA A 68 -3.83 -1.67 23.51
N LEU A 69 -2.96 -2.67 23.63
CA LEU A 69 -1.83 -2.61 24.57
C LEU A 69 -0.85 -1.48 24.17
N PRO A 70 -0.37 -0.70 25.14
CA PRO A 70 0.76 0.21 24.90
C PRO A 70 1.96 -0.58 24.35
N GLY A 71 2.62 -0.06 23.33
CA GLY A 71 3.69 -0.77 22.62
C GLY A 71 3.21 -1.48 21.35
N VAL A 72 1.91 -1.39 20.99
CA VAL A 72 1.38 -1.84 19.70
C VAL A 72 1.16 -0.64 18.80
N TYR A 73 1.72 -0.67 17.60
CA TYR A 73 1.76 0.44 16.64
C TYR A 73 1.25 -0.01 15.28
N ALA A 74 0.75 0.93 14.51
CA ALA A 74 0.58 0.80 13.06
C ALA A 74 1.50 1.82 12.37
N MET A 75 1.50 1.84 11.04
CA MET A 75 2.27 2.82 10.25
C MET A 75 1.37 3.41 9.18
N ARG A 76 1.04 4.70 9.32
CA ARG A 76 0.27 5.44 8.33
C ARG A 76 0.78 6.86 8.13
N ASP A 77 1.06 7.56 9.21
CA ASP A 77 1.42 8.98 9.17
C ASP A 77 2.71 9.28 9.96
N LEU A 78 3.08 10.58 10.01
CA LEU A 78 4.30 11.01 10.69
C LEU A 78 4.23 10.77 12.20
N ALA A 79 3.05 10.90 12.81
CA ALA A 79 2.87 10.68 14.25
C ALA A 79 3.11 9.21 14.62
N ASP A 80 2.68 8.28 13.77
CA ASP A 80 2.99 6.86 13.93
C ASP A 80 4.50 6.60 13.85
N ALA A 81 5.16 7.22 12.86
CA ALA A 81 6.61 7.09 12.68
C ALA A 81 7.39 7.66 13.89
N ASP A 82 6.97 8.82 14.42
CA ASP A 82 7.59 9.45 15.59
C ASP A 82 7.37 8.60 16.85
N ALA A 83 6.17 8.05 17.03
CA ALA A 83 5.86 7.15 18.15
C ALA A 83 6.73 5.87 18.09
N LEU A 84 6.83 5.25 16.93
CA LEU A 84 7.65 4.06 16.71
C LEU A 84 9.15 4.35 16.88
N ALA A 85 9.62 5.54 16.46
CA ALA A 85 11.02 5.94 16.61
C ALA A 85 11.46 5.97 18.08
N GLY A 86 10.54 6.24 19.03
CA GLY A 86 10.80 6.19 20.46
C GLY A 86 11.10 4.79 21.01
N GLU A 87 10.70 3.73 20.31
CA GLU A 87 10.96 2.34 20.70
C GLU A 87 12.28 1.79 20.14
N LEU A 88 12.85 2.48 19.14
CA LEU A 88 14.05 2.00 18.44
C LEU A 88 15.29 2.13 19.33
N ARG A 89 15.80 0.99 19.78
CA ARG A 89 17.08 0.85 20.48
C ARG A 89 17.74 -0.46 20.05
N GLU A 90 19.05 -0.51 20.13
CA GLU A 90 19.80 -1.73 19.84
C GLU A 90 19.36 -2.87 20.78
N GLY A 91 19.13 -4.05 20.21
CA GLY A 91 18.64 -5.23 20.93
C GLY A 91 17.17 -5.18 21.38
N ALA A 92 16.40 -4.17 20.99
CA ALA A 92 14.96 -4.17 21.23
C ALA A 92 14.29 -5.31 20.44
N ARG A 93 13.41 -6.08 21.11
CA ARG A 93 12.66 -7.17 20.49
C ARG A 93 11.43 -6.61 19.80
N ALA A 94 11.48 -6.54 18.47
CA ALA A 94 10.42 -5.98 17.64
C ALA A 94 9.62 -7.11 16.99
N LEU A 95 8.30 -7.08 17.17
CA LEU A 95 7.38 -7.99 16.49
C LEU A 95 6.72 -7.25 15.32
N VAL A 96 6.77 -7.82 14.12
CA VAL A 96 6.00 -7.35 12.97
C VAL A 96 4.89 -8.35 12.69
N ILE A 97 3.64 -7.89 12.65
CA ILE A 97 2.46 -8.71 12.42
C ILE A 97 1.90 -8.39 11.04
N GLY A 98 2.06 -9.35 10.11
CA GLY A 98 1.69 -9.25 8.70
C GLY A 98 2.89 -9.10 7.77
N GLY A 99 2.99 -10.02 6.81
CA GLY A 99 4.07 -10.11 5.82
C GLY A 99 3.73 -9.44 4.48
N GLY A 100 2.91 -8.38 4.48
CA GLY A 100 2.71 -7.49 3.33
C GLY A 100 3.86 -6.48 3.17
N TYR A 101 3.81 -5.62 2.14
CA TYR A 101 4.87 -4.65 1.87
C TYR A 101 5.21 -3.76 3.07
N ILE A 102 4.20 -3.19 3.74
CA ILE A 102 4.39 -2.32 4.91
C ILE A 102 5.08 -3.08 6.05
N GLY A 103 4.66 -4.34 6.30
CA GLY A 103 5.29 -5.18 7.33
C GLY A 103 6.75 -5.50 7.00
N LEU A 104 7.06 -5.81 5.75
CA LEU A 104 8.43 -6.07 5.30
C LEU A 104 9.31 -4.81 5.37
N GLU A 105 8.78 -3.65 4.95
CA GLU A 105 9.49 -2.36 5.10
C GLU A 105 9.75 -2.02 6.57
N ALA A 106 8.77 -2.24 7.45
CA ALA A 106 8.95 -2.07 8.89
C ALA A 106 10.04 -3.01 9.41
N ALA A 107 9.98 -4.31 9.07
CA ALA A 107 11.00 -5.27 9.47
C ALA A 107 12.41 -4.89 8.98
N ALA A 108 12.50 -4.38 7.73
CA ALA A 108 13.77 -3.92 7.17
C ALA A 108 14.35 -2.71 7.93
N VAL A 109 13.51 -1.73 8.26
CA VAL A 109 13.93 -0.55 9.03
C VAL A 109 14.34 -0.95 10.44
N LEU A 110 13.56 -1.80 11.12
CA LEU A 110 13.82 -2.26 12.48
C LEU A 110 15.15 -3.03 12.56
N ALA A 111 15.36 -4.01 11.70
CA ALA A 111 16.61 -4.77 11.64
C ALA A 111 17.81 -3.87 11.31
N SER A 112 17.66 -2.93 10.35
CA SER A 112 18.71 -1.97 9.99
C SER A 112 19.08 -1.01 11.13
N ARG A 113 18.22 -0.88 12.14
CA ARG A 113 18.43 -0.06 13.35
C ARG A 113 18.88 -0.87 14.56
N GLY A 114 19.20 -2.15 14.36
CA GLY A 114 19.73 -3.02 15.41
C GLY A 114 18.68 -3.67 16.32
N ALA A 115 17.39 -3.60 15.97
CA ALA A 115 16.36 -4.35 16.68
C ALA A 115 16.39 -5.85 16.30
N GLU A 116 16.07 -6.72 17.25
CA GLU A 116 15.83 -8.13 17.03
C GLU A 116 14.40 -8.31 16.47
N ALA A 117 14.28 -8.29 15.13
CA ALA A 117 13.00 -8.30 14.46
C ALA A 117 12.49 -9.73 14.21
N THR A 118 11.25 -9.98 14.62
CA THR A 118 10.48 -11.19 14.27
C THR A 118 9.25 -10.77 13.48
N LEU A 119 9.10 -11.32 12.26
CA LEU A 119 7.92 -11.12 11.43
C LEU A 119 7.05 -12.37 11.47
N VAL A 120 5.75 -12.20 11.71
CA VAL A 120 4.75 -13.27 11.72
C VAL A 120 3.73 -13.02 10.62
N GLU A 121 3.51 -14.01 9.75
CA GLU A 121 2.51 -14.00 8.70
C GLU A 121 1.55 -15.18 8.88
N ALA A 122 0.25 -14.90 8.89
CA ALA A 122 -0.78 -15.92 9.06
C ALA A 122 -0.97 -16.80 7.82
N ALA A 123 -0.74 -16.24 6.62
CA ALA A 123 -0.77 -17.00 5.38
C ALA A 123 0.47 -17.89 5.23
N ASP A 124 0.38 -18.86 4.32
CA ASP A 124 1.45 -19.82 4.06
C ASP A 124 2.78 -19.18 3.62
N ARG A 125 2.75 -17.94 3.13
CA ARG A 125 3.92 -17.16 2.75
C ARG A 125 3.69 -15.65 2.87
N ILE A 126 4.78 -14.90 3.06
CA ILE A 126 4.77 -13.43 2.91
C ILE A 126 4.34 -13.04 1.50
N LEU A 127 3.83 -11.83 1.31
CA LEU A 127 3.33 -11.30 0.04
C LEU A 127 2.30 -12.20 -0.67
N GLY A 128 1.71 -13.18 0.01
CA GLY A 128 0.91 -14.25 -0.56
C GLY A 128 -0.29 -13.79 -1.40
N ARG A 129 -0.80 -12.56 -1.18
CA ARG A 129 -1.92 -12.00 -1.92
C ARG A 129 -1.52 -11.14 -3.13
N VAL A 130 -0.24 -10.75 -3.24
CA VAL A 130 0.18 -9.68 -4.16
C VAL A 130 1.36 -10.06 -5.05
N ALA A 131 2.07 -11.16 -4.72
CA ALA A 131 3.25 -11.60 -5.46
C ALA A 131 3.25 -13.11 -5.65
N SER A 132 4.09 -13.60 -6.57
CA SER A 132 4.32 -15.02 -6.81
C SER A 132 5.10 -15.68 -5.66
N GLY A 133 5.16 -17.01 -5.68
CA GLY A 133 5.99 -17.78 -4.74
C GLY A 133 7.47 -17.42 -4.86
N GLU A 134 7.95 -17.19 -6.08
CA GLU A 134 9.33 -16.82 -6.38
C GLU A 134 9.70 -15.47 -5.75
N THR A 135 8.89 -14.44 -5.97
CA THR A 135 9.08 -13.11 -5.35
C THR A 135 8.99 -13.22 -3.82
N ALA A 136 8.01 -13.94 -3.29
CA ALA A 136 7.86 -14.14 -1.85
C ALA A 136 9.07 -14.83 -1.23
N THR A 137 9.55 -15.93 -1.84
CA THR A 137 10.74 -16.66 -1.37
C THR A 137 11.98 -15.76 -1.41
N TRP A 138 12.16 -15.01 -2.50
CA TRP A 138 13.28 -14.09 -2.63
C TRP A 138 13.33 -13.06 -1.50
N PHE A 139 12.18 -12.44 -1.16
CA PHE A 139 12.11 -11.49 -0.04
C PHE A 139 12.24 -12.16 1.33
N ALA A 140 11.67 -13.35 1.53
CA ALA A 140 11.85 -14.11 2.77
C ALA A 140 13.33 -14.40 3.04
N ASP A 141 14.06 -14.82 2.01
CA ASP A 141 15.49 -15.10 2.10
C ASP A 141 16.32 -13.83 2.33
N LEU A 142 15.96 -12.71 1.69
CA LEU A 142 16.56 -11.41 1.95
C LEU A 142 16.42 -11.03 3.43
N HIS A 143 15.22 -11.11 3.99
CA HIS A 143 14.96 -10.75 5.39
C HIS A 143 15.69 -11.68 6.36
N ARG A 144 15.63 -13.00 6.12
CA ARG A 144 16.38 -13.99 6.92
C ARG A 144 17.89 -13.74 6.86
N GLY A 145 18.41 -13.43 5.66
CA GLY A 145 19.82 -13.06 5.47
C GLY A 145 20.25 -11.77 6.18
N LYS A 146 19.30 -10.89 6.47
CA LYS A 146 19.52 -9.66 7.25
C LYS A 146 19.21 -9.84 8.76
N GLY A 147 18.98 -11.07 9.23
CA GLY A 147 18.79 -11.41 10.64
C GLY A 147 17.35 -11.30 11.15
N VAL A 148 16.37 -11.10 10.28
CA VAL A 148 14.95 -11.13 10.67
C VAL A 148 14.48 -12.58 10.80
N THR A 149 13.84 -12.94 11.92
CA THR A 149 13.10 -14.19 12.05
C THR A 149 11.78 -14.09 11.31
N VAL A 150 11.60 -14.85 10.22
CA VAL A 150 10.36 -14.88 9.43
C VAL A 150 9.60 -16.17 9.72
N ILE A 151 8.40 -16.04 10.31
CA ILE A 151 7.49 -17.14 10.68
C ILE A 151 6.25 -17.01 9.79
N GLU A 152 6.09 -17.96 8.88
CA GLU A 152 4.99 -18.04 7.92
C GLU A 152 4.01 -19.15 8.34
N GLY A 153 2.76 -19.10 7.90
CA GLY A 153 1.72 -20.09 8.25
C GLY A 153 1.33 -20.06 9.74
N ALA A 154 1.50 -18.93 10.41
CA ALA A 154 1.33 -18.82 11.84
C ALA A 154 0.48 -17.58 12.22
N ALA A 155 -0.77 -17.82 12.56
CA ALA A 155 -1.69 -16.75 12.98
C ALA A 155 -1.44 -16.33 14.43
N LEU A 156 -1.60 -15.04 14.70
CA LEU A 156 -1.57 -14.46 16.03
C LEU A 156 -2.86 -14.87 16.78
N ALA A 157 -2.73 -15.49 17.96
CA ALA A 157 -3.86 -15.75 18.85
C ALA A 157 -4.13 -14.55 19.77
N ARG A 158 -3.08 -14.00 20.41
CA ARG A 158 -3.20 -12.82 21.28
C ARG A 158 -1.85 -12.17 21.56
N LEU A 159 -1.91 -10.94 22.01
CA LEU A 159 -0.80 -10.20 22.65
C LEU A 159 -0.97 -10.23 24.16
N GLU A 160 0.13 -10.32 24.88
CA GLU A 160 0.16 -10.37 26.34
C GLU A 160 0.90 -9.16 26.90
N ALA A 161 0.33 -8.56 27.95
CA ALA A 161 1.01 -7.49 28.69
C ALA A 161 2.16 -8.06 29.51
N GLY A 162 3.27 -7.33 29.53
CA GLY A 162 4.35 -7.53 30.48
C GLY A 162 4.03 -6.93 31.86
N GLU A 163 4.98 -7.04 32.78
CA GLU A 163 4.82 -6.55 34.18
C GLU A 163 4.57 -5.03 34.26
N ASN A 164 5.01 -4.27 33.27
CA ASN A 164 4.82 -2.82 33.18
C ASN A 164 3.49 -2.40 32.50
N GLY A 165 2.61 -3.37 32.19
CA GLY A 165 1.34 -3.13 31.51
C GLY A 165 1.46 -2.81 30.02
N ARG A 166 2.65 -2.82 29.44
CA ARG A 166 2.89 -2.69 28.00
C ARG A 166 2.96 -4.08 27.36
N LEU A 167 3.06 -4.13 26.03
CA LEU A 167 3.33 -5.39 25.31
C LEU A 167 4.57 -6.08 25.92
N GLY A 168 4.47 -7.36 26.17
CA GLY A 168 5.55 -8.21 26.68
C GLY A 168 5.78 -9.45 25.82
N ALA A 169 4.70 -9.97 25.20
CA ALA A 169 4.81 -11.12 24.31
C ALA A 169 3.62 -11.22 23.34
N ALA A 170 3.81 -12.01 22.29
CA ALA A 170 2.76 -12.53 21.42
C ALA A 170 2.64 -14.05 21.59
N VAL A 171 1.42 -14.57 21.51
CA VAL A 171 1.14 -16.00 21.48
C VAL A 171 0.48 -16.32 20.15
N LEU A 172 1.05 -17.27 19.41
CA LEU A 172 0.52 -17.75 18.15
C LEU A 172 -0.52 -18.86 18.38
N GLU A 173 -1.36 -19.16 17.40
CA GLU A 173 -2.38 -20.20 17.49
C GLU A 173 -1.80 -21.60 17.73
N ASN A 174 -0.56 -21.85 17.25
CA ASN A 174 0.17 -23.09 17.51
C ASN A 174 0.76 -23.20 18.93
N GLY A 175 0.52 -22.18 19.80
CA GLY A 175 1.02 -22.13 21.17
C GLY A 175 2.43 -21.54 21.32
N GLN A 176 3.14 -21.22 20.23
CA GLN A 176 4.44 -20.58 20.29
C GLN A 176 4.31 -19.19 20.93
N ARG A 177 5.18 -18.89 21.88
CA ARG A 177 5.28 -17.58 22.53
C ARG A 177 6.50 -16.85 22.06
N ILE A 178 6.32 -15.59 21.66
CA ILE A 178 7.37 -14.69 21.14
C ILE A 178 7.44 -13.50 22.07
N GLU A 179 8.58 -13.31 22.71
CA GLU A 179 8.84 -12.13 23.53
C GLU A 179 8.98 -10.89 22.62
N ALA A 180 8.33 -9.79 23.01
CA ALA A 180 8.39 -8.55 22.26
C ALA A 180 8.29 -7.35 23.18
N ASP A 181 9.10 -6.33 22.94
CA ASP A 181 9.07 -5.05 23.64
C ASP A 181 8.03 -4.12 23.00
N PHE A 182 7.83 -4.24 21.70
CA PHE A 182 6.80 -3.54 20.92
C PHE A 182 6.43 -4.34 19.67
N ALA A 183 5.28 -3.98 19.06
CA ALA A 183 4.81 -4.57 17.82
C ALA A 183 4.41 -3.53 16.79
N VAL A 184 4.61 -3.85 15.50
CA VAL A 184 4.11 -3.09 14.35
C VAL A 184 3.08 -3.96 13.62
N VAL A 185 1.86 -3.45 13.47
CA VAL A 185 0.74 -4.13 12.84
C VAL A 185 0.63 -3.70 11.38
N GLY A 186 0.92 -4.63 10.45
CA GLY A 186 0.88 -4.42 9.01
C GLY A 186 -0.08 -5.36 8.27
N ILE A 187 -1.32 -5.52 8.78
CA ILE A 187 -2.32 -6.48 8.27
C ILE A 187 -3.28 -5.91 7.21
N GLY A 188 -2.86 -4.84 6.53
CA GLY A 188 -3.60 -4.16 5.49
C GLY A 188 -4.30 -2.91 5.96
N VAL A 189 -5.11 -2.32 5.07
CA VAL A 189 -5.81 -1.05 5.30
C VAL A 189 -7.31 -1.19 5.10
N ILE A 190 -8.05 -0.19 5.59
CA ILE A 190 -9.50 -0.03 5.42
C ILE A 190 -9.72 1.30 4.72
N PRO A 191 -10.42 1.35 3.57
CA PRO A 191 -10.74 2.61 2.91
C PRO A 191 -11.66 3.46 3.79
N ASN A 192 -11.46 4.77 3.77
CA ASN A 192 -12.24 5.73 4.55
C ASN A 192 -13.44 6.22 3.73
N GLY A 193 -14.42 5.36 3.51
CA GLY A 193 -15.62 5.66 2.74
C GLY A 193 -16.84 6.06 3.58
N GLU A 194 -16.72 6.13 4.91
CA GLU A 194 -17.84 6.33 5.83
C GLU A 194 -18.60 7.64 5.56
N LEU A 195 -17.87 8.71 5.21
CA LEU A 195 -18.47 10.00 4.89
C LEU A 195 -19.38 9.90 3.64
N ALA A 196 -18.93 9.17 2.63
CA ALA A 196 -19.70 8.90 1.41
C ALA A 196 -20.89 7.98 1.68
N GLU A 197 -20.68 6.88 2.41
CA GLU A 197 -21.71 5.91 2.75
C GLU A 197 -22.84 6.54 3.56
N ALA A 198 -22.51 7.38 4.57
CA ALA A 198 -23.48 8.09 5.38
C ALA A 198 -24.34 9.08 4.57
N ALA A 199 -23.80 9.62 3.47
CA ALA A 199 -24.53 10.49 2.53
C ALA A 199 -25.32 9.70 1.46
N GLY A 200 -25.30 8.36 1.49
CA GLY A 200 -25.99 7.52 0.51
C GLY A 200 -25.24 7.33 -0.82
N ILE A 201 -23.97 7.69 -0.88
CA ILE A 201 -23.10 7.41 -2.03
C ILE A 201 -22.73 5.92 -2.02
N GLU A 202 -22.75 5.29 -3.21
CA GLU A 202 -22.49 3.86 -3.33
C GLU A 202 -21.08 3.48 -2.88
N THR A 203 -20.98 2.47 -1.99
CA THR A 203 -19.71 1.92 -1.52
C THR A 203 -19.68 0.40 -1.66
N VAL A 204 -18.48 -0.15 -1.78
CA VAL A 204 -18.24 -1.60 -1.81
C VAL A 204 -17.16 -1.95 -0.81
N ARG A 205 -17.53 -2.71 0.23
CA ARG A 205 -16.60 -3.07 1.32
C ARG A 205 -15.90 -1.85 1.94
N GLY A 206 -16.63 -0.73 2.07
CA GLY A 206 -16.14 0.52 2.62
C GLY A 206 -15.37 1.40 1.62
N ALA A 207 -15.11 0.95 0.39
CA ALA A 207 -14.54 1.77 -0.66
C ALA A 207 -15.62 2.48 -1.47
N ILE A 208 -15.41 3.74 -1.83
CA ILE A 208 -16.31 4.53 -2.65
C ILE A 208 -16.25 3.99 -4.08
N ARG A 209 -17.41 3.56 -4.63
CA ARG A 209 -17.48 3.12 -6.02
C ARG A 209 -17.44 4.32 -6.95
N VAL A 210 -16.53 4.29 -7.92
CA VAL A 210 -16.44 5.29 -8.97
C VAL A 210 -16.48 4.66 -10.35
N ASP A 211 -16.88 5.45 -11.36
CA ASP A 211 -16.72 5.08 -12.76
C ASP A 211 -15.26 5.33 -13.23
N ALA A 212 -14.99 5.07 -14.52
CA ALA A 212 -13.66 5.27 -15.09
C ALA A 212 -13.18 6.74 -15.09
N ARG A 213 -14.04 7.69 -14.74
CA ARG A 213 -13.71 9.13 -14.64
C ARG A 213 -13.70 9.64 -13.20
N GLY A 214 -13.76 8.73 -12.23
CA GLY A 214 -13.79 9.06 -10.82
C GLY A 214 -15.12 9.62 -10.32
N ARG A 215 -16.22 9.53 -11.11
CA ARG A 215 -17.56 9.97 -10.71
C ARG A 215 -18.16 8.96 -9.74
N THR A 216 -18.73 9.43 -8.66
CA THR A 216 -19.51 8.61 -7.74
C THR A 216 -20.97 8.46 -8.21
N SER A 217 -21.79 7.74 -7.43
CA SER A 217 -23.25 7.66 -7.67
C SER A 217 -23.99 8.99 -7.44
N ALA A 218 -23.35 9.98 -6.79
CA ALA A 218 -23.92 11.30 -6.55
C ALA A 218 -23.43 12.31 -7.58
N GLN A 219 -24.37 13.06 -8.17
CA GLN A 219 -24.06 14.07 -9.20
C GLN A 219 -23.15 15.17 -8.64
N GLY A 220 -22.03 15.45 -9.33
CA GLY A 220 -21.08 16.49 -8.94
C GLY A 220 -20.17 16.08 -7.79
N VAL A 221 -20.22 14.81 -7.36
CA VAL A 221 -19.32 14.24 -6.37
C VAL A 221 -18.42 13.18 -7.03
N PHE A 222 -17.14 13.34 -6.81
CA PHE A 222 -16.06 12.52 -7.35
C PHE A 222 -15.27 11.89 -6.19
N ALA A 223 -14.48 10.84 -6.46
CA ALA A 223 -13.54 10.32 -5.50
C ALA A 223 -12.30 9.75 -6.18
N ASP A 224 -11.16 9.73 -5.47
CA ASP A 224 -9.89 9.20 -5.96
C ASP A 224 -9.02 8.58 -4.85
N GLY A 225 -7.99 7.86 -5.26
CA GLY A 225 -6.97 7.27 -4.39
C GLY A 225 -7.44 6.04 -3.60
N ASP A 226 -6.79 5.79 -2.46
CA ASP A 226 -6.95 4.57 -1.65
C ASP A 226 -8.39 4.31 -1.16
N CYS A 227 -9.23 5.35 -1.12
CA CYS A 227 -10.63 5.22 -0.69
C CYS A 227 -11.56 4.70 -1.79
N THR A 228 -11.09 4.51 -3.03
CA THR A 228 -11.94 4.17 -4.17
C THR A 228 -11.85 2.71 -4.60
N ILE A 229 -12.91 2.23 -5.25
CA ILE A 229 -12.93 1.05 -6.11
C ILE A 229 -13.39 1.50 -7.50
N LEU A 230 -12.61 1.13 -8.52
CA LEU A 230 -12.79 1.61 -9.89
C LEU A 230 -12.85 0.44 -10.88
N PRO A 231 -13.55 0.60 -12.04
CA PRO A 231 -13.53 -0.37 -13.11
C PRO A 231 -12.16 -0.35 -13.81
N TRP A 232 -11.61 -1.53 -14.07
CA TRP A 232 -10.35 -1.68 -14.77
C TRP A 232 -10.32 -2.99 -15.56
N ARG A 233 -10.24 -2.91 -16.87
CA ARG A 233 -10.11 -4.06 -17.78
C ARG A 233 -11.10 -5.19 -17.47
N GLY A 234 -12.38 -4.84 -17.30
CA GLY A 234 -13.49 -5.78 -17.09
C GLY A 234 -13.67 -6.30 -15.66
N ARG A 235 -12.94 -5.77 -14.68
CA ARG A 235 -13.10 -6.05 -13.26
C ARG A 235 -13.07 -4.78 -12.44
N GLU A 236 -13.47 -4.85 -11.17
CA GLU A 236 -13.28 -3.76 -10.19
C GLU A 236 -12.00 -3.99 -9.42
N ILE A 237 -11.21 -2.93 -9.25
CA ILE A 237 -9.95 -2.98 -8.50
C ILE A 237 -9.85 -1.84 -7.50
N ARG A 238 -9.00 -2.03 -6.49
CA ARG A 238 -8.50 -0.99 -5.60
C ARG A 238 -7.01 -0.88 -5.78
N LEU A 239 -6.52 0.34 -5.93
CA LEU A 239 -5.09 0.64 -6.08
C LEU A 239 -4.65 1.49 -4.89
N GLU A 240 -3.88 0.89 -4.00
CA GLU A 240 -3.37 1.51 -2.77
C GLU A 240 -1.91 1.93 -2.98
N SER A 241 -1.69 2.98 -3.78
CA SER A 241 -0.35 3.47 -4.07
C SER A 241 -0.31 4.97 -4.23
N VAL A 242 0.82 5.58 -3.85
CA VAL A 242 1.08 7.02 -4.04
C VAL A 242 0.86 7.44 -5.49
N GLN A 243 1.31 6.62 -6.44
CA GLN A 243 1.19 6.95 -7.84
C GLN A 243 -0.26 6.96 -8.30
N ASN A 244 -1.05 5.94 -7.91
CA ASN A 244 -2.48 5.95 -8.24
C ASN A 244 -3.20 7.16 -7.64
N ALA A 245 -2.88 7.51 -6.38
CA ALA A 245 -3.49 8.67 -5.73
C ALA A 245 -3.21 9.97 -6.48
N ILE A 246 -2.00 10.12 -7.08
CA ILE A 246 -1.64 11.30 -7.88
C ILE A 246 -2.34 11.25 -9.24
N ASP A 247 -2.17 10.16 -10.00
CA ASP A 247 -2.63 10.04 -11.39
C ASP A 247 -4.17 10.08 -11.45
N GLN A 248 -4.84 9.41 -10.51
CA GLN A 248 -6.31 9.40 -10.44
C GLN A 248 -6.85 10.77 -10.02
N ALA A 249 -6.19 11.48 -9.07
CA ALA A 249 -6.59 12.84 -8.69
C ALA A 249 -6.47 13.82 -9.86
N GLU A 250 -5.41 13.71 -10.68
CA GLU A 250 -5.26 14.51 -11.90
C GLU A 250 -6.38 14.21 -12.90
N ALA A 251 -6.72 12.93 -13.12
CA ALA A 251 -7.82 12.52 -13.99
C ALA A 251 -9.17 13.05 -13.48
N VAL A 252 -9.44 12.94 -12.19
CA VAL A 252 -10.64 13.50 -11.53
C VAL A 252 -10.71 15.02 -11.69
N ALA A 253 -9.60 15.73 -11.45
CA ALA A 253 -9.56 17.18 -11.63
C ALA A 253 -9.87 17.59 -13.08
N MET A 254 -9.36 16.86 -14.06
CA MET A 254 -9.68 17.10 -15.47
C MET A 254 -11.16 16.82 -15.77
N GLU A 255 -11.76 15.79 -15.17
CA GLU A 255 -13.19 15.51 -15.31
C GLU A 255 -14.04 16.61 -14.69
N MET A 256 -13.70 17.11 -13.50
CA MET A 256 -14.38 18.23 -12.85
C MET A 256 -14.37 19.51 -13.72
N LEU A 257 -13.35 19.67 -14.58
CA LEU A 257 -13.24 20.76 -15.55
C LEU A 257 -13.96 20.46 -16.89
N GLY A 258 -14.64 19.31 -17.03
CA GLY A 258 -15.31 18.88 -18.26
C GLY A 258 -14.35 18.47 -19.37
N ARG A 259 -13.12 18.07 -19.03
CA ARG A 259 -12.05 17.66 -19.96
C ARG A 259 -11.55 16.25 -19.69
N GLY A 260 -12.26 15.46 -18.86
CA GLY A 260 -11.83 14.15 -18.41
C GLY A 260 -11.87 13.11 -19.53
N GLU A 261 -10.95 12.17 -19.42
CA GLU A 261 -10.88 10.94 -20.19
C GLU A 261 -11.01 9.75 -19.23
N ASP A 262 -11.28 8.56 -19.77
CA ASP A 262 -11.37 7.36 -18.95
C ASP A 262 -9.97 7.01 -18.38
N TYR A 263 -9.90 6.80 -17.10
CA TYR A 263 -8.69 6.44 -16.38
C TYR A 263 -8.47 4.92 -16.47
N ASP A 264 -7.56 4.48 -17.34
CA ASP A 264 -7.15 3.07 -17.52
C ASP A 264 -5.62 2.95 -17.33
N PRO A 265 -5.11 3.06 -16.10
CA PRO A 265 -3.68 3.04 -15.86
C PRO A 265 -3.08 1.66 -16.07
N VAL A 266 -1.78 1.60 -16.37
CA VAL A 266 -0.94 0.46 -16.01
C VAL A 266 -0.49 0.69 -14.58
N PRO A 267 -1.07 -0.02 -13.60
CA PRO A 267 -0.70 0.17 -12.20
C PRO A 267 0.80 -0.02 -12.01
N TRP A 268 1.40 0.80 -11.18
CA TRP A 268 2.77 0.57 -10.78
C TRP A 268 3.01 1.00 -9.33
N PHE A 269 4.02 0.41 -8.72
CA PHE A 269 4.26 0.52 -7.29
C PHE A 269 5.73 0.24 -7.01
N TRP A 270 6.25 0.69 -5.88
CA TRP A 270 7.59 0.36 -5.41
C TRP A 270 7.60 0.07 -3.92
N SER A 271 8.61 -0.68 -3.49
CA SER A 271 8.96 -0.89 -2.09
C SER A 271 10.47 -0.83 -1.93
N ASP A 272 10.94 -0.10 -0.95
CA ASP A 272 12.36 -0.01 -0.62
C ASP A 272 12.62 -0.79 0.67
N GLN A 273 13.40 -1.87 0.59
CA GLN A 273 13.71 -2.74 1.71
C GLN A 273 15.22 -2.96 1.78
N TYR A 274 15.88 -2.44 2.80
CA TYR A 274 17.34 -2.39 2.92
C TYR A 274 17.97 -1.62 1.74
N ASP A 275 18.83 -2.29 0.97
CA ASP A 275 19.48 -1.84 -0.26
C ASP A 275 18.77 -2.34 -1.54
N VAL A 276 17.60 -2.92 -1.39
CA VAL A 276 16.78 -3.45 -2.49
C VAL A 276 15.64 -2.51 -2.82
N LYS A 277 15.58 -2.10 -4.07
CA LYS A 277 14.43 -1.42 -4.66
C LYS A 277 13.61 -2.43 -5.45
N LEU A 278 12.42 -2.76 -4.95
CA LEU A 278 11.41 -3.46 -5.70
C LEU A 278 10.60 -2.45 -6.52
N GLN A 279 10.47 -2.70 -7.81
CA GLN A 279 9.58 -1.94 -8.69
C GLN A 279 8.63 -2.90 -9.39
N ILE A 280 7.34 -2.60 -9.33
CA ILE A 280 6.27 -3.45 -9.88
C ILE A 280 5.54 -2.67 -10.96
N ALA A 281 5.25 -3.31 -12.08
CA ALA A 281 4.32 -2.80 -13.08
C ALA A 281 3.29 -3.86 -13.44
N GLY A 282 2.04 -3.46 -13.62
CA GLY A 282 0.90 -4.35 -13.80
C GLY A 282 0.31 -4.88 -12.49
N LEU A 283 -0.61 -5.81 -12.59
CA LEU A 283 -1.19 -6.53 -11.46
C LEU A 283 -0.97 -8.03 -11.64
N GLY A 284 -0.10 -8.60 -10.80
CA GLY A 284 0.20 -10.02 -10.75
C GLY A 284 -0.90 -10.80 -10.03
N ALA A 285 -2.12 -10.84 -10.58
CA ALA A 285 -3.20 -11.65 -10.07
C ALA A 285 -3.62 -12.69 -11.14
N ASP A 286 -3.95 -13.89 -10.68
CA ASP A 286 -4.45 -14.96 -11.55
C ASP A 286 -3.47 -15.36 -12.67
N TRP A 287 -2.16 -15.34 -12.39
CA TRP A 287 -1.14 -15.82 -13.33
C TRP A 287 -1.18 -17.35 -13.45
N ASP A 288 -0.81 -17.85 -14.62
CA ASP A 288 -0.59 -19.28 -14.89
C ASP A 288 0.89 -19.63 -15.07
N ARG A 289 1.74 -18.61 -15.31
CA ARG A 289 3.17 -18.78 -15.47
C ARG A 289 3.95 -17.60 -14.90
N VAL A 290 5.05 -17.87 -14.20
CA VAL A 290 6.06 -16.91 -13.78
C VAL A 290 7.38 -17.24 -14.45
N VAL A 291 8.07 -16.23 -14.95
CA VAL A 291 9.41 -16.36 -15.53
C VAL A 291 10.39 -15.57 -14.69
N GLU A 292 11.37 -16.24 -14.10
CA GLU A 292 12.50 -15.57 -13.47
C GLU A 292 13.54 -15.19 -14.53
N ARG A 293 14.01 -13.94 -14.44
CA ARG A 293 15.12 -13.46 -15.25
C ARG A 293 16.16 -12.79 -14.37
N LYS A 294 17.41 -13.25 -14.43
CA LYS A 294 18.55 -12.60 -13.79
C LYS A 294 18.90 -11.33 -14.55
N GLY A 295 19.08 -10.24 -13.82
CA GLY A 295 19.56 -8.98 -14.38
C GLY A 295 21.05 -8.99 -14.66
N THR A 296 21.55 -7.95 -15.30
CA THR A 296 22.97 -7.81 -15.66
C THR A 296 23.86 -7.42 -14.49
N ARG A 297 23.28 -6.99 -13.37
CA ARG A 297 24.02 -6.63 -12.15
C ARG A 297 23.87 -7.75 -11.13
N GLU A 298 24.87 -7.94 -10.29
CA GLU A 298 24.78 -8.85 -9.17
C GLU A 298 23.60 -8.49 -8.26
N GLY A 299 22.81 -9.48 -7.86
CA GLY A 299 21.60 -9.30 -7.04
C GLY A 299 20.38 -8.71 -7.76
N ALA A 300 20.49 -8.33 -9.02
CA ALA A 300 19.35 -7.92 -9.82
C ALA A 300 18.59 -9.15 -10.36
N VAL A 301 17.28 -9.17 -10.14
CA VAL A 301 16.40 -10.23 -10.64
C VAL A 301 15.04 -9.66 -10.95
N SER A 302 14.33 -10.24 -11.89
CA SER A 302 12.95 -9.88 -12.20
C SER A 302 12.08 -11.11 -12.41
N HIS A 303 10.84 -11.04 -11.92
CA HIS A 303 9.80 -12.05 -12.09
C HIS A 303 8.71 -11.50 -12.97
N TRP A 304 8.41 -12.21 -14.05
CA TRP A 304 7.47 -11.78 -15.09
C TRP A 304 6.26 -12.69 -15.07
N TYR A 305 5.09 -12.11 -14.95
CA TYR A 305 3.83 -12.81 -14.75
C TYR A 305 3.08 -12.88 -16.05
N PHE A 306 2.70 -14.08 -16.45
CA PHE A 306 1.89 -14.34 -17.64
C PHE A 306 0.56 -14.97 -17.24
N ARG A 307 -0.45 -14.70 -18.04
CA ARG A 307 -1.74 -15.39 -18.02
C ARG A 307 -2.20 -15.61 -19.45
N ASP A 308 -2.49 -16.88 -19.82
CA ASP A 308 -2.88 -17.27 -21.18
C ASP A 308 -1.88 -16.74 -22.23
N GLY A 309 -0.59 -16.75 -21.93
CA GLY A 309 0.49 -16.23 -22.78
C GLY A 309 0.62 -14.71 -22.84
N ALA A 310 -0.26 -13.96 -22.19
CA ALA A 310 -0.19 -12.50 -22.11
C ALA A 310 0.60 -12.06 -20.87
N LEU A 311 1.51 -11.10 -21.04
CA LEU A 311 2.21 -10.45 -19.93
C LEU A 311 1.21 -9.60 -19.13
N ILE A 312 1.13 -9.81 -17.81
CA ILE A 312 0.21 -9.07 -16.93
C ILE A 312 0.91 -8.25 -15.86
N ALA A 313 2.13 -8.62 -15.47
CA ALA A 313 2.92 -7.86 -14.48
C ALA A 313 4.40 -8.22 -14.54
N VAL A 314 5.21 -7.40 -13.90
CA VAL A 314 6.62 -7.64 -13.61
C VAL A 314 6.98 -7.11 -12.22
N ASP A 315 7.68 -7.93 -11.43
CA ASP A 315 8.37 -7.55 -10.20
C ASP A 315 9.87 -7.47 -10.50
N ALA A 316 10.47 -6.32 -10.28
CA ALA A 316 11.89 -6.09 -10.58
C ALA A 316 12.63 -5.66 -9.31
N MET A 317 13.50 -6.54 -8.79
CA MET A 317 14.38 -6.31 -7.65
C MET A 317 15.72 -5.80 -8.15
N ASN A 318 16.03 -4.53 -7.86
CA ASN A 318 17.25 -3.84 -8.32
C ASN A 318 17.49 -3.91 -9.85
N ASP A 319 16.43 -4.12 -10.64
CA ASP A 319 16.47 -4.18 -12.11
C ASP A 319 15.56 -3.12 -12.77
N PRO A 320 15.98 -1.84 -12.77
CA PRO A 320 15.17 -0.78 -13.37
C PRO A 320 14.98 -0.97 -14.89
N ARG A 321 15.87 -1.73 -15.57
CA ARG A 321 15.72 -2.03 -17.00
C ARG A 321 14.55 -2.98 -17.22
N ALA A 322 14.44 -4.05 -16.44
CA ALA A 322 13.31 -4.97 -16.49
C ALA A 322 12.00 -4.24 -16.21
N TYR A 323 11.96 -3.45 -15.13
CA TYR A 323 10.79 -2.63 -14.78
C TYR A 323 10.35 -1.71 -15.92
N MET A 324 11.26 -0.88 -16.45
CA MET A 324 10.93 0.07 -17.52
C MET A 324 10.48 -0.62 -18.80
N THR A 325 11.08 -1.77 -19.13
CA THR A 325 10.70 -2.54 -20.31
C THR A 325 9.33 -3.18 -20.12
N GLY A 326 9.11 -3.82 -18.97
CA GLY A 326 7.83 -4.45 -18.63
C GLY A 326 6.69 -3.44 -18.63
N LYS A 327 6.90 -2.27 -18.00
CA LYS A 327 5.91 -1.20 -17.98
C LYS A 327 5.50 -0.77 -19.39
N ARG A 328 6.48 -0.52 -20.27
CA ARG A 328 6.21 -0.15 -21.68
C ARG A 328 5.49 -1.25 -22.45
N TRP A 329 5.82 -2.51 -22.22
CA TRP A 329 5.12 -3.62 -22.86
C TRP A 329 3.66 -3.72 -22.41
N LEU A 330 3.42 -3.55 -21.11
CA LEU A 330 2.07 -3.53 -20.54
C LEU A 330 1.23 -2.34 -21.05
N GLU A 331 1.85 -1.16 -21.20
CA GLU A 331 1.23 0.03 -21.79
C GLU A 331 0.88 -0.18 -23.28
N ALA A 332 1.74 -0.89 -24.00
CA ALA A 332 1.55 -1.18 -25.43
C ALA A 332 0.70 -2.45 -25.69
N GLY A 333 0.26 -3.16 -24.64
CA GLY A 333 -0.42 -4.45 -24.79
C GLY A 333 0.47 -5.53 -25.43
N ARG A 334 1.78 -5.41 -25.31
CA ARG A 334 2.76 -6.31 -25.90
C ARG A 334 3.17 -7.39 -24.91
N SER A 335 3.25 -8.62 -25.37
CA SER A 335 3.74 -9.76 -24.60
C SER A 335 4.93 -10.38 -25.34
N PRO A 336 6.12 -10.45 -24.71
CA PRO A 336 7.25 -11.18 -25.28
C PRO A 336 7.01 -12.69 -25.21
N ASP A 337 7.78 -13.46 -25.97
CA ASP A 337 7.85 -14.90 -25.77
C ASP A 337 8.47 -15.21 -24.39
N ALA A 338 7.75 -15.98 -23.60
CA ALA A 338 8.14 -16.26 -22.22
C ALA A 338 9.42 -17.10 -22.11
N ASP A 339 9.69 -18.00 -23.06
CA ASP A 339 10.90 -18.83 -23.08
C ASP A 339 12.11 -17.99 -23.49
N ALA A 340 11.95 -17.13 -24.49
CA ALA A 340 13.00 -16.19 -24.87
C ALA A 340 13.29 -15.17 -23.76
N LEU A 341 12.28 -14.77 -22.97
CA LEU A 341 12.46 -13.86 -21.85
C LEU A 341 13.27 -14.48 -20.71
N ALA A 342 13.20 -15.81 -20.52
CA ALA A 342 13.95 -16.52 -19.49
C ALA A 342 15.46 -16.52 -19.75
N ASP A 343 15.90 -16.34 -21.01
CA ASP A 343 17.32 -16.26 -21.35
C ASP A 343 17.92 -14.91 -20.93
N PRO A 344 18.81 -14.85 -19.92
CA PRO A 344 19.41 -13.59 -19.46
C PRO A 344 20.27 -12.89 -20.51
N GLU A 345 20.76 -13.62 -21.52
CA GLU A 345 21.58 -13.05 -22.61
C GLU A 345 20.71 -12.42 -23.71
N ALA A 346 19.43 -12.75 -23.80
CA ALA A 346 18.52 -12.12 -24.75
C ALA A 346 18.36 -10.63 -24.46
N ASP A 347 18.51 -9.77 -25.48
CA ASP A 347 18.33 -8.33 -25.28
C ASP A 347 16.83 -7.99 -25.17
N LEU A 348 16.41 -7.50 -24.00
CA LEU A 348 15.03 -7.05 -23.75
C LEU A 348 14.50 -6.03 -24.79
N LYS A 349 15.37 -5.33 -25.50
CA LYS A 349 14.95 -4.41 -26.55
C LYS A 349 14.47 -5.12 -27.82
N THR A 350 14.92 -6.36 -28.03
CA THR A 350 14.61 -7.13 -29.24
C THR A 350 13.51 -8.17 -29.02
N LEU A 351 13.19 -8.49 -27.77
CA LEU A 351 12.05 -9.31 -27.37
C LEU A 351 10.74 -8.50 -27.44
#